data_604365e933867e317d13f43db52860d0
#
_entry.id   604365e933867e317d13f43db52860d0
#
_cell.length_a   1.000
_cell.length_b   1.000
_cell.length_c   1.000
_cell.angle_alpha   90.00
_cell.angle_beta   90.00
_cell.angle_gamma   90.00
#
_symmetry.space_group_name_H-M   'P 1'
#
loop_
_entity.id
_entity.type
_entity.pdbx_description
1 polymer ?
#
loop_
_entity_poly.entity_id
_entity_poly.type
_entity_poly.pdbx_seq_one_letter_code
_entity_poly.pdbx_strand_id
1 'polypeptide(L)'
;LLPDKLGRKEIMSTVRRGIGKVLNCKAGTGASGTIKVRITVGKTGRVQKAKVISSNFQGTPVGRCVEGKVKAFRFPAFRQGPMSFNMPFKL
;
A
#
# COMPACT_ATOMS: atom_id res chain seq x y z
N LEU A 1 8.31 -23.18 -4.05
CA LEU A 1 9.51 -22.34 -4.15
C LEU A 1 9.13 -20.87 -4.10
N LEU A 2 9.78 -20.13 -3.21
CA LEU A 2 9.53 -18.71 -3.07
C LEU A 2 10.35 -17.91 -4.09
N PRO A 3 9.78 -16.86 -4.69
CA PRO A 3 10.57 -15.97 -5.53
C PRO A 3 11.55 -15.19 -4.67
N ASP A 4 12.64 -14.72 -5.27
CA ASP A 4 13.60 -13.90 -4.56
C ASP A 4 13.00 -12.57 -4.16
N LYS A 5 12.24 -11.95 -5.06
CA LYS A 5 11.55 -10.68 -4.84
C LYS A 5 10.16 -10.74 -5.41
N LEU A 6 9.29 -9.86 -4.91
CA LEU A 6 7.96 -9.74 -5.48
C LEU A 6 8.05 -9.05 -6.85
N GLY A 7 7.43 -9.66 -7.85
CA GLY A 7 7.32 -9.07 -9.16
C GLY A 7 6.16 -8.08 -9.23
N ARG A 8 6.12 -7.32 -10.33
CA ARG A 8 5.06 -6.34 -10.54
C ARG A 8 3.67 -6.98 -10.50
N LYS A 9 3.52 -8.16 -11.08
CA LYS A 9 2.22 -8.85 -11.12
C LYS A 9 1.73 -9.20 -9.73
N GLU A 10 2.59 -9.71 -8.87
CA GLU A 10 2.24 -10.08 -7.51
C GLU A 10 1.85 -8.86 -6.70
N ILE A 11 2.61 -7.77 -6.84
CA ILE A 11 2.32 -6.52 -6.17
C ILE A 11 0.97 -5.97 -6.62
N MET A 12 0.75 -5.89 -7.93
CA MET A 12 -0.50 -5.34 -8.46
C MET A 12 -1.71 -6.20 -8.12
N SER A 13 -1.55 -7.51 -8.13
CA SER A 13 -2.61 -8.43 -7.76
C SER A 13 -3.09 -8.19 -6.32
N THR A 14 -2.14 -8.05 -5.41
CA THR A 14 -2.44 -7.78 -4.00
C THR A 14 -3.10 -6.41 -3.83
N VAL A 15 -2.58 -5.40 -4.51
CA VAL A 15 -3.14 -4.04 -4.45
C VAL A 15 -4.58 -4.04 -4.96
N ARG A 16 -4.85 -4.71 -6.08
CA ARG A 16 -6.20 -4.77 -6.63
C ARG A 16 -7.21 -5.40 -5.67
N ARG A 17 -6.79 -6.42 -4.93
CA ARG A 17 -7.68 -7.06 -3.96
C ARG A 17 -7.99 -6.14 -2.79
N GLY A 18 -7.07 -5.27 -2.42
CA GLY A 18 -7.24 -4.37 -1.28
C GLY A 18 -7.68 -2.96 -1.63
N ILE A 19 -7.73 -2.62 -2.93
CA ILE A 19 -7.97 -1.23 -3.33
C ILE A 19 -9.35 -0.71 -2.92
N GLY A 20 -10.34 -1.57 -2.88
CA GLY A 20 -11.67 -1.17 -2.43
C GLY A 20 -11.67 -0.63 -1.02
N LYS A 21 -10.87 -1.24 -0.14
CA LYS A 21 -10.74 -0.78 1.24
C LYS A 21 -10.02 0.56 1.31
N VAL A 22 -9.01 0.76 0.48
CA VAL A 22 -8.29 2.04 0.39
C VAL A 22 -9.23 3.14 -0.10
N LEU A 23 -10.03 2.84 -1.12
CA LEU A 23 -10.97 3.82 -1.67
C LEU A 23 -12.05 4.23 -0.66
N ASN A 24 -12.39 3.35 0.28
CA ASN A 24 -13.33 3.71 1.33
C ASN A 24 -12.82 4.84 2.22
N CYS A 25 -11.53 5.06 2.25
CA CYS A 25 -10.94 6.13 3.06
C CYS A 25 -11.36 7.51 2.60
N LYS A 26 -11.79 7.67 1.36
CA LYS A 26 -12.25 8.97 0.86
C LYS A 26 -13.73 9.23 1.12
N ALA A 27 -14.47 8.23 1.59
CA ALA A 27 -15.91 8.35 1.79
C ALA A 27 -16.21 9.47 2.80
N GLY A 28 -17.08 10.41 2.41
CA GLY A 28 -17.48 11.53 3.25
C GLY A 28 -16.45 12.64 3.37
N THR A 29 -15.29 12.52 2.71
CA THR A 29 -14.23 13.53 2.82
C THR A 29 -14.11 14.42 1.57
N GLY A 30 -14.66 13.98 0.44
CA GLY A 30 -14.50 14.67 -0.83
C GLY A 30 -13.08 14.62 -1.38
N ALA A 31 -12.21 13.81 -0.80
CA ALA A 31 -10.83 13.70 -1.25
C ALA A 31 -10.74 13.16 -2.66
N SER A 32 -9.86 13.71 -3.47
CA SER A 32 -9.61 13.26 -4.84
C SER A 32 -8.15 13.45 -5.18
N GLY A 33 -7.71 12.78 -6.24
CA GLY A 33 -6.34 12.87 -6.71
C GLY A 33 -5.59 11.58 -6.47
N THR A 34 -4.26 11.64 -6.61
CA THR A 34 -3.38 10.49 -6.43
C THR A 34 -2.64 10.61 -5.10
N ILE A 35 -2.77 9.58 -4.28
CA ILE A 35 -2.01 9.48 -3.04
C ILE A 35 -0.92 8.43 -3.24
N LYS A 36 0.34 8.82 -2.98
CA LYS A 36 1.47 7.90 -3.08
C LYS A 36 1.83 7.40 -1.70
N VAL A 37 2.02 6.10 -1.60
CA VAL A 37 2.36 5.45 -0.34
C VAL A 37 3.65 4.66 -0.52
N ARG A 38 4.60 4.88 0.38
CA ARG A 38 5.81 4.06 0.42
C ARG A 38 5.50 2.83 1.28
N ILE A 39 5.65 1.67 0.68
CA ILE A 39 5.30 0.40 1.33
C ILE A 39 6.58 -0.41 1.52
N THR A 40 6.80 -0.89 2.75
CA THR A 40 7.88 -1.82 3.05
C THR A 40 7.28 -3.16 3.43
N VAL A 41 7.61 -4.19 2.65
CA VAL A 41 7.07 -5.54 2.81
C VAL A 41 8.16 -6.46 3.33
N GLY A 42 7.87 -7.18 4.40
CA GLY A 42 8.78 -8.18 4.93
C GLY A 42 8.71 -9.50 4.18
N LYS A 43 9.66 -10.38 4.43
CA LYS A 43 9.79 -11.68 3.75
C LYS A 43 8.52 -12.53 3.81
N THR A 44 7.76 -12.39 4.89
CA THR A 44 6.53 -13.16 5.07
C THR A 44 5.35 -12.61 4.29
N GLY A 45 5.54 -11.49 3.60
CA GLY A 45 4.47 -10.81 2.88
C GLY A 45 3.70 -9.79 3.71
N ARG A 46 4.06 -9.63 4.97
CA ARG A 46 3.43 -8.63 5.83
C ARG A 46 4.00 -7.25 5.56
N VAL A 47 3.13 -6.26 5.51
CA VAL A 47 3.55 -4.86 5.38
C VAL A 47 4.11 -4.40 6.73
N GLN A 48 5.40 -4.06 6.74
CA GLN A 48 6.06 -3.59 7.95
C GLN A 48 5.84 -2.09 8.15
N LYS A 49 5.83 -1.34 7.05
CA LYS A 49 5.60 0.10 7.08
C LYS A 49 4.79 0.52 5.89
N ALA A 50 3.92 1.50 6.10
CA ALA A 50 3.17 2.15 5.04
C ALA A 50 3.11 3.62 5.40
N LYS A 51 3.71 4.46 4.56
CA LYS A 51 3.78 5.90 4.81
C LYS A 51 3.35 6.67 3.58
N VAL A 52 2.42 7.59 3.76
CA VAL A 52 2.01 8.52 2.70
C VAL A 52 3.16 9.49 2.44
N ILE A 53 3.61 9.54 1.18
CA ILE A 53 4.70 10.43 0.76
C ILE A 53 4.22 11.61 -0.08
N SER A 54 2.92 11.62 -0.48
CA SER A 54 2.34 12.76 -1.17
C SER A 54 2.11 13.90 -0.18
N SER A 55 2.71 15.06 -0.42
CA SER A 55 2.60 16.19 0.50
C SER A 55 1.16 16.60 0.75
N ASN A 56 0.28 16.45 -0.25
CA ASN A 56 -1.13 16.82 -0.14
C ASN A 56 -1.89 16.02 0.90
N PHE A 57 -1.44 14.80 1.19
CA PHE A 57 -2.17 13.88 2.06
C PHE A 57 -1.42 13.54 3.34
N GLN A 58 -0.18 14.00 3.50
CA GLN A 58 0.58 13.73 4.71
C GLN A 58 -0.10 14.38 5.91
N GLY A 59 -0.27 13.61 6.98
CA GLY A 59 -0.87 14.12 8.21
C GLY A 59 -2.38 14.34 8.13
N THR A 60 -3.02 14.01 7.01
CA THR A 60 -4.47 14.16 6.88
C THR A 60 -5.18 12.89 7.37
N PRO A 61 -6.47 13.01 7.78
CA PRO A 61 -7.24 11.82 8.14
C PRO A 61 -7.32 10.79 7.01
N VAL A 62 -7.45 11.25 5.76
CA VAL A 62 -7.47 10.35 4.59
C VAL A 62 -6.15 9.61 4.48
N GLY A 63 -5.02 10.33 4.62
CA GLY A 63 -3.70 9.72 4.56
C GLY A 63 -3.51 8.65 5.64
N ARG A 64 -3.92 8.93 6.86
CA ARG A 64 -3.83 7.95 7.96
C ARG A 64 -4.69 6.74 7.71
N CYS A 65 -5.89 6.93 7.18
CA CYS A 65 -6.78 5.84 6.83
C CYS A 65 -6.14 4.94 5.77
N VAL A 66 -5.59 5.54 4.72
CA VAL A 66 -4.91 4.80 3.65
C VAL A 66 -3.74 4.00 4.21
N GLU A 67 -2.91 4.61 5.05
CA GLU A 67 -1.79 3.92 5.68
C GLU A 67 -2.26 2.69 6.47
N GLY A 68 -3.33 2.83 7.24
CA GLY A 68 -3.87 1.73 8.01
C GLY A 68 -4.41 0.59 7.14
N LYS A 69 -5.08 0.93 6.05
CA LYS A 69 -5.60 -0.09 5.12
C LYS A 69 -4.47 -0.80 4.39
N VAL A 70 -3.45 -0.05 3.96
CA VAL A 70 -2.29 -0.64 3.27
C VAL A 70 -1.53 -1.58 4.19
N LYS A 71 -1.41 -1.25 5.48
CA LYS A 71 -0.75 -2.13 6.44
C LYS A 71 -1.45 -3.49 6.57
N ALA A 72 -2.73 -3.55 6.26
CA ALA A 72 -3.48 -4.80 6.31
C ALA A 72 -3.29 -5.66 5.06
N PHE A 73 -2.62 -5.15 4.03
CA PHE A 73 -2.36 -5.92 2.81
C PHE A 73 -1.49 -7.13 3.13
N ARG A 74 -1.74 -8.22 2.40
CA ARG A 74 -0.95 -9.44 2.51
C ARG A 74 -0.39 -9.77 1.14
N PHE A 75 0.92 -9.62 1.00
CA PHE A 75 1.65 -9.97 -0.22
C PHE A 75 2.12 -11.41 -0.14
N PRO A 76 2.42 -12.05 -1.28
CA PRO A 76 3.04 -13.37 -1.25
C PRO A 76 4.40 -13.30 -0.56
N ALA A 77 4.80 -14.38 0.10
CA ALA A 77 6.11 -14.46 0.71
C ALA A 77 7.22 -14.48 -0.35
N PHE A 78 8.40 -14.00 -0.01
CA PHE A 78 9.55 -13.97 -0.91
C PHE A 78 10.83 -14.13 -0.10
N ARG A 79 11.96 -14.35 -0.79
CA ARG A 79 13.19 -14.77 -0.11
C ARG A 79 14.06 -13.62 0.34
N GLN A 80 14.16 -12.56 -0.45
CA GLN A 80 15.06 -11.44 -0.20
C GLN A 80 14.29 -10.21 0.24
N GLY A 81 13.99 -10.14 1.50
CA GLY A 81 13.30 -9.01 2.08
C GLY A 81 14.14 -8.32 3.14
N PRO A 82 13.66 -7.21 3.67
CA PRO A 82 12.44 -6.54 3.22
C PRO A 82 12.63 -5.82 1.90
N MET A 83 11.53 -5.52 1.21
CA MET A 83 11.61 -4.68 0.02
C MET A 83 10.65 -3.49 0.16
N SER A 84 11.06 -2.37 -0.40
CA SER A 84 10.27 -1.14 -0.35
C SER A 84 9.97 -0.67 -1.76
N PHE A 85 8.78 -0.13 -1.95
CA PHE A 85 8.38 0.46 -3.22
C PHE A 85 7.33 1.53 -2.98
N ASN A 86 7.15 2.40 -3.96
CA ASN A 86 6.14 3.44 -3.91
C ASN A 86 4.94 2.99 -4.75
N MET A 87 3.75 3.15 -4.21
CA MET A 87 2.53 2.75 -4.90
C MET A 87 1.56 3.93 -4.95
N PRO A 88 1.18 4.39 -6.15
CA PRO A 88 0.15 5.41 -6.27
C PRO A 88 -1.24 4.79 -6.21
N PHE A 89 -2.12 5.44 -5.48
CA PHE A 89 -3.53 5.08 -5.44
C PHE A 89 -4.35 6.26 -5.92
N LYS A 90 -5.28 6.03 -6.81
CA LYS A 90 -6.22 7.06 -7.24
C LYS A 90 -7.44 7.05 -6.34
N LEU A 91 -7.71 8.18 -5.75
CA LEU A 91 -8.87 8.35 -4.88
C LEU A 91 -10.09 8.83 -5.67
#